data_8c89bad78dc9dec32b72e1f1967c25f3
#
_entry.id   8c89bad78dc9dec32b72e1f1967c25f3
#
_cell.length_a   1.000
_cell.length_b   1.000
_cell.length_c   1.000
_cell.angle_alpha   90.00
_cell.angle_beta   90.00
_cell.angle_gamma   90.00
#
_symmetry.space_group_name_H-M   'P 1'
#
loop_
_entity.id
_entity.type
_entity.pdbx_description
1 polymer ?
#
loop_
_entity_poly.entity_id
_entity_poly.type
_entity_poly.pdbx_seq_one_letter_code
_entity_poly.pdbx_strand_id
1 'polypeptide(L)'
;MRSILISAAVTFALSGSALAAPAQWTVDTAKSKLGFHVVVNGQPVDGTLPFGAVIALDPADLAHSSIKATIDMTSAKSGNATRDAMLPLPAWFDAKQFPKAQFATTAITSKGGDKYEAAATLSIKGIGKPVTLPFTLTISGNTAHAVGETTLQRLDYKVGEGKDFAPPAAAAEVKVTVDITATRK
;
A
#
# COMPACT_ATOMS: atom_id res chain seq x y z
N MET A 1 -69.93 -3.24 36.20
CA MET A 1 -69.26 -3.68 34.98
C MET A 1 -67.93 -2.95 34.89
N ARG A 2 -66.79 -3.66 35.15
CA ARG A 2 -65.44 -3.06 35.08
C ARG A 2 -64.76 -3.58 33.80
N SER A 3 -64.55 -2.71 32.83
CA SER A 3 -63.80 -3.04 31.60
C SER A 3 -62.33 -2.97 31.88
N ILE A 4 -61.63 -4.08 31.68
CA ILE A 4 -60.18 -4.18 31.77
C ILE A 4 -59.65 -3.97 30.35
N LEU A 5 -58.90 -2.83 30.11
CA LEU A 5 -58.14 -2.56 28.89
C LEU A 5 -56.76 -3.20 29.05
N ILE A 6 -56.50 -4.21 28.25
CA ILE A 6 -55.18 -4.87 28.13
C ILE A 6 -54.39 -4.11 27.08
N SER A 7 -53.41 -3.32 27.51
CA SER A 7 -52.43 -2.68 26.59
C SER A 7 -51.34 -3.70 26.25
N ALA A 8 -51.31 -4.13 24.99
CA ALA A 8 -50.23 -4.94 24.46
C ALA A 8 -49.05 -4.01 24.06
N ALA A 9 -47.99 -4.04 24.84
CA ALA A 9 -46.74 -3.40 24.49
C ALA A 9 -45.99 -4.26 23.46
N VAL A 10 -45.92 -3.78 22.21
CA VAL A 10 -45.11 -4.39 21.16
C VAL A 10 -43.67 -3.87 21.33
N THR A 11 -42.79 -4.74 21.89
CA THR A 11 -41.35 -4.46 21.95
C THR A 11 -40.71 -4.76 20.58
N PHE A 12 -40.36 -3.75 19.85
CA PHE A 12 -39.58 -3.85 18.62
C PHE A 12 -38.11 -4.10 19.01
N ALA A 13 -37.65 -5.35 18.90
CA ALA A 13 -36.25 -5.68 19.03
C ALA A 13 -35.51 -5.22 17.76
N LEU A 14 -34.74 -4.13 17.85
CA LEU A 14 -33.79 -3.77 16.82
C LEU A 14 -32.65 -4.80 16.85
N SER A 15 -32.70 -5.76 15.95
CA SER A 15 -31.57 -6.66 15.67
C SER A 15 -30.52 -5.84 14.91
N GLY A 16 -29.62 -5.19 15.63
CA GLY A 16 -28.42 -4.59 15.06
C GLY A 16 -27.53 -5.70 14.50
N SER A 17 -27.44 -5.82 13.17
CA SER A 17 -26.44 -6.68 12.54
C SER A 17 -25.07 -6.09 12.89
N ALA A 18 -24.32 -6.77 13.77
CA ALA A 18 -22.91 -6.46 13.99
C ALA A 18 -22.19 -6.71 12.67
N LEU A 19 -21.66 -5.64 12.05
CA LEU A 19 -20.78 -5.78 10.90
C LEU A 19 -19.54 -6.56 11.37
N ALA A 20 -19.28 -7.71 10.74
CA ALA A 20 -18.07 -8.46 11.01
C ALA A 20 -16.86 -7.62 10.57
N ALA A 21 -15.78 -7.65 11.37
CA ALA A 21 -14.56 -6.95 11.00
C ALA A 21 -14.03 -7.48 9.65
N PRO A 22 -13.41 -6.62 8.81
CA PRO A 22 -12.86 -7.04 7.54
C PRO A 22 -11.87 -8.21 7.68
N ALA A 23 -11.88 -9.11 6.70
CA ALA A 23 -10.99 -10.26 6.69
C ALA A 23 -9.53 -9.82 6.77
N GLN A 24 -8.76 -10.49 7.64
CA GLN A 24 -7.32 -10.29 7.77
C GLN A 24 -6.59 -11.17 6.77
N TRP A 25 -5.55 -10.62 6.14
CA TRP A 25 -4.76 -11.32 5.13
C TRP A 25 -3.29 -11.36 5.52
N THR A 26 -2.65 -12.50 5.31
CA THR A 26 -1.21 -12.68 5.48
C THR A 26 -0.54 -12.68 4.12
N VAL A 27 0.39 -11.75 3.89
CA VAL A 27 1.16 -11.66 2.65
C VAL A 27 2.12 -12.85 2.54
N ASP A 28 2.10 -13.54 1.41
CA ASP A 28 3.11 -14.50 1.01
C ASP A 28 4.27 -13.74 0.37
N THR A 29 5.29 -13.41 1.14
CA THR A 29 6.43 -12.60 0.69
C THR A 29 7.28 -13.30 -0.37
N ALA A 30 7.23 -14.63 -0.47
CA ALA A 30 7.94 -15.38 -1.50
C ALA A 30 7.26 -15.28 -2.87
N LYS A 31 5.93 -15.00 -2.89
CA LYS A 31 5.13 -14.83 -4.11
C LYS A 31 4.75 -13.38 -4.37
N SER A 32 5.25 -12.45 -3.56
CA SER A 32 4.90 -11.04 -3.65
C SER A 32 6.11 -10.20 -4.00
N LYS A 33 5.89 -9.12 -4.74
CA LYS A 33 6.94 -8.21 -5.18
C LYS A 33 6.51 -6.76 -5.04
N LEU A 34 7.35 -5.95 -4.43
CA LEU A 34 7.32 -4.50 -4.51
C LEU A 34 8.49 -4.08 -5.40
N GLY A 35 8.17 -3.52 -6.57
CA GLY A 35 9.14 -3.09 -7.58
C GLY A 35 9.17 -1.58 -7.75
N PHE A 36 10.27 -1.09 -8.31
CA PHE A 36 10.36 0.27 -8.84
C PHE A 36 11.05 0.26 -10.20
N HIS A 37 10.69 1.23 -11.03
CA HIS A 37 11.28 1.49 -12.33
C HIS A 37 11.64 2.96 -12.43
N VAL A 38 12.87 3.26 -12.84
CA VAL A 38 13.38 4.63 -13.00
C VAL A 38 14.36 4.67 -14.17
N VAL A 39 14.46 5.81 -14.87
CA VAL A 39 15.46 6.02 -15.91
C VAL A 39 16.69 6.69 -15.27
N VAL A 40 17.87 6.09 -15.45
CA VAL A 40 19.17 6.60 -14.97
C VAL A 40 20.14 6.67 -16.15
N ASN A 41 20.67 7.86 -16.43
CA ASN A 41 21.54 8.11 -17.59
C ASN A 41 20.95 7.60 -18.92
N GLY A 42 19.65 7.81 -19.11
CA GLY A 42 18.93 7.37 -20.29
C GLY A 42 18.65 5.86 -20.37
N GLN A 43 19.02 5.09 -19.36
CA GLN A 43 18.80 3.65 -19.31
C GLN A 43 17.73 3.27 -18.27
N PRO A 44 16.83 2.32 -18.58
CA PRO A 44 15.86 1.82 -17.62
C PRO A 44 16.56 1.04 -16.52
N VAL A 45 16.14 1.27 -15.29
CA VAL A 45 16.60 0.57 -14.10
C VAL A 45 15.39 0.05 -13.35
N ASP A 46 15.32 -1.26 -13.21
CA ASP A 46 14.35 -1.94 -12.37
C ASP A 46 14.98 -2.33 -11.04
N GLY A 47 14.16 -2.25 -10.01
CA GLY A 47 14.60 -2.68 -8.69
C GLY A 47 13.48 -3.21 -7.84
N THR A 48 13.83 -3.70 -6.67
CA THR A 48 12.90 -4.26 -5.68
C THR A 48 13.23 -3.79 -4.28
N LEU A 49 12.19 -3.78 -3.46
CA LEU A 49 12.28 -3.43 -2.03
C LEU A 49 11.61 -4.54 -1.21
N PRO A 50 12.28 -5.08 -0.20
CA PRO A 50 11.63 -5.95 0.78
C PRO A 50 10.56 -5.18 1.54
N PHE A 51 9.45 -5.84 1.84
CA PHE A 51 8.34 -5.22 2.54
C PHE A 51 7.56 -6.24 3.37
N GLY A 52 6.77 -5.74 4.31
CA GLY A 52 5.72 -6.46 5.01
C GLY A 52 4.44 -5.64 5.02
N ALA A 53 3.29 -6.29 5.15
CA ALA A 53 2.04 -5.57 5.24
C ALA A 53 1.06 -6.21 6.23
N VAL A 54 0.24 -5.35 6.84
CA VAL A 54 -0.97 -5.71 7.57
C VAL A 54 -2.14 -5.29 6.69
N ILE A 55 -2.95 -6.27 6.30
CA ILE A 55 -4.06 -6.07 5.38
C ILE A 55 -5.34 -6.56 6.06
N ALA A 56 -6.28 -5.65 6.25
CA ALA A 56 -7.66 -5.93 6.58
C ALA A 56 -8.50 -5.51 5.38
N LEU A 57 -9.01 -6.43 4.59
CA LEU A 57 -9.70 -6.11 3.34
C LEU A 57 -10.89 -7.02 3.14
N ASP A 58 -12.05 -6.39 2.96
CA ASP A 58 -13.28 -7.02 2.54
C ASP A 58 -13.91 -6.19 1.40
N PRO A 59 -14.04 -6.75 0.18
CA PRO A 59 -14.70 -6.07 -0.92
C PRO A 59 -16.14 -5.64 -0.63
N ALA A 60 -16.82 -6.32 0.30
CA ALA A 60 -18.18 -5.97 0.72
C ALA A 60 -18.21 -4.83 1.77
N ASP A 61 -17.05 -4.55 2.43
CA ASP A 61 -16.93 -3.51 3.46
C ASP A 61 -15.61 -2.73 3.31
N LEU A 62 -15.54 -1.95 2.25
CA LEU A 62 -14.36 -1.11 1.96
C LEU A 62 -14.19 0.03 2.96
N ALA A 63 -15.27 0.46 3.61
CA ALA A 63 -15.23 1.55 4.60
C ALA A 63 -14.38 1.19 5.84
N HIS A 64 -14.36 -0.08 6.23
CA HIS A 64 -13.56 -0.58 7.34
C HIS A 64 -12.29 -1.30 6.89
N SER A 65 -12.04 -1.37 5.57
CA SER A 65 -10.84 -1.99 5.00
C SER A 65 -9.63 -1.06 5.11
N SER A 66 -8.45 -1.65 5.34
CA SER A 66 -7.20 -0.90 5.44
C SER A 66 -5.99 -1.73 5.02
N ILE A 67 -5.00 -1.06 4.46
CA ILE A 67 -3.70 -1.64 4.11
C ILE A 67 -2.61 -0.76 4.74
N LYS A 68 -1.72 -1.38 5.51
CA LYS A 68 -0.52 -0.74 6.05
C LYS A 68 0.69 -1.56 5.64
N ALA A 69 1.57 -0.98 4.83
CA ALA A 69 2.82 -1.62 4.44
C ALA A 69 4.02 -0.90 5.06
N THR A 70 5.02 -1.69 5.44
CA THR A 70 6.32 -1.22 5.89
C THR A 70 7.37 -1.74 4.93
N ILE A 71 8.13 -0.83 4.32
CA ILE A 71 9.12 -1.10 3.27
C ILE A 71 10.50 -0.94 3.87
N ASP A 72 11.38 -1.93 3.67
CA ASP A 72 12.77 -1.88 4.12
C ASP A 72 13.63 -1.10 3.13
N MET A 73 14.10 0.07 3.55
CA MET A 73 14.93 0.96 2.75
C MET A 73 16.42 0.62 2.82
N THR A 74 16.82 -0.28 3.72
CA THR A 74 18.22 -0.70 3.89
C THR A 74 18.68 -1.73 2.85
N SER A 75 17.72 -2.42 2.23
CA SER A 75 17.94 -3.62 1.41
C SER A 75 17.39 -3.48 -0.01
N ALA A 76 17.20 -2.25 -0.50
CA ALA A 76 16.77 -1.98 -1.86
C ALA A 76 17.77 -2.57 -2.88
N LYS A 77 17.26 -3.21 -3.94
CA LYS A 77 18.05 -3.83 -5.00
C LYS A 77 17.69 -3.24 -6.34
N SER A 78 18.70 -2.86 -7.11
CA SER A 78 18.57 -2.30 -8.46
C SER A 78 19.30 -3.13 -9.52
N GLY A 79 19.74 -4.34 -9.16
CA GLY A 79 20.49 -5.20 -10.06
C GLY A 79 21.93 -4.74 -10.32
N ASN A 80 22.45 -3.74 -9.59
CA ASN A 80 23.82 -3.25 -9.72
C ASN A 80 24.37 -2.93 -8.33
N ALA A 81 25.44 -3.63 -7.94
CA ALA A 81 26.01 -3.54 -6.60
C ALA A 81 26.47 -2.13 -6.21
N THR A 82 27.01 -1.35 -7.16
CA THR A 82 27.43 0.03 -6.91
C THR A 82 26.22 0.94 -6.60
N ARG A 83 25.14 0.84 -7.37
CA ARG A 83 23.90 1.57 -7.06
C ARG A 83 23.30 1.13 -5.76
N ASP A 84 23.23 -0.19 -5.52
CA ASP A 84 22.66 -0.76 -4.28
C ASP A 84 23.41 -0.26 -3.03
N ALA A 85 24.74 -0.06 -3.12
CA ALA A 85 25.54 0.52 -2.05
C ALA A 85 25.26 2.02 -1.84
N MET A 86 24.76 2.74 -2.86
CA MET A 86 24.44 4.16 -2.77
C MET A 86 23.03 4.42 -2.21
N LEU A 87 22.08 3.53 -2.46
CA LEU A 87 20.67 3.74 -2.08
C LEU A 87 20.47 4.00 -0.57
N PRO A 88 21.19 3.36 0.37
CA PRO A 88 21.06 3.66 1.80
C PRO A 88 21.68 4.98 2.25
N LEU A 89 22.49 5.64 1.41
CA LEU A 89 23.22 6.87 1.80
C LEU A 89 22.29 8.08 2.00
N PRO A 90 22.76 9.13 2.73
CA PRO A 90 21.96 10.32 3.04
C PRO A 90 21.35 11.04 1.84
N ALA A 91 22.07 11.11 0.71
CA ALA A 91 21.56 11.71 -0.52
C ALA A 91 20.37 10.96 -1.13
N TRP A 92 20.24 9.66 -0.83
CA TRP A 92 19.17 8.79 -1.32
C TRP A 92 18.15 8.51 -0.23
N PHE A 93 18.08 7.29 0.29
CA PHE A 93 17.06 6.93 1.28
C PHE A 93 17.41 7.35 2.71
N ASP A 94 18.68 7.68 3.00
CA ASP A 94 19.18 7.96 4.34
C ASP A 94 18.75 6.86 5.33
N ALA A 95 18.97 5.62 4.93
CA ALA A 95 18.45 4.45 5.62
C ALA A 95 18.99 4.26 7.05
N LYS A 96 20.08 4.97 7.39
CA LYS A 96 20.57 5.03 8.77
C LYS A 96 19.60 5.79 9.70
N GLN A 97 19.00 6.88 9.22
CA GLN A 97 18.00 7.65 9.97
C GLN A 97 16.58 7.13 9.70
N PHE A 98 16.30 6.71 8.48
CA PHE A 98 14.99 6.30 8.02
C PHE A 98 15.04 4.88 7.42
N PRO A 99 15.23 3.84 8.25
CA PRO A 99 15.39 2.47 7.76
C PRO A 99 14.14 1.91 7.10
N LYS A 100 12.99 2.57 7.30
CA LYS A 100 11.68 2.11 6.80
C LYS A 100 10.92 3.25 6.15
N ALA A 101 10.28 2.95 5.02
CA ALA A 101 9.19 3.73 4.49
C ALA A 101 7.84 3.11 4.89
N GLN A 102 6.77 3.90 4.87
CA GLN A 102 5.44 3.45 5.28
C GLN A 102 4.39 3.87 4.26
N PHE A 103 3.51 2.95 3.94
CA PHE A 103 2.31 3.20 3.17
C PHE A 103 1.10 2.87 4.05
N ALA A 104 0.17 3.80 4.17
CA ALA A 104 -1.04 3.60 4.95
C ALA A 104 -2.25 4.15 4.20
N THR A 105 -3.24 3.31 3.91
CA THR A 105 -4.47 3.74 3.24
C THR A 105 -5.27 4.68 4.12
N THR A 106 -5.85 5.69 3.49
CA THR A 106 -6.87 6.58 4.07
C THR A 106 -8.27 6.21 3.60
N ALA A 107 -8.36 5.62 2.39
CA ALA A 107 -9.60 5.08 1.85
C ALA A 107 -9.29 4.02 0.78
N ILE A 108 -10.21 3.08 0.61
CA ILE A 108 -10.20 2.14 -0.52
C ILE A 108 -11.55 2.24 -1.19
N THR A 109 -11.57 2.39 -2.52
CA THR A 109 -12.79 2.52 -3.32
C THR A 109 -12.82 1.50 -4.45
N SER A 110 -14.00 0.96 -4.74
CA SER A 110 -14.22 0.13 -5.94
C SER A 110 -14.39 1.03 -7.17
N LYS A 111 -13.80 0.63 -8.27
CA LYS A 111 -13.96 1.25 -9.60
C LYS A 111 -14.76 0.37 -10.56
N GLY A 112 -15.37 -0.68 -10.04
CA GLY A 112 -16.16 -1.65 -10.79
C GLY A 112 -15.37 -2.89 -11.18
N GLY A 113 -16.03 -4.06 -11.16
CA GLY A 113 -15.42 -5.35 -11.39
C GLY A 113 -14.31 -5.66 -10.37
N ASP A 114 -13.15 -6.03 -10.87
CA ASP A 114 -11.95 -6.33 -10.09
C ASP A 114 -11.06 -5.11 -9.82
N LYS A 115 -11.47 -3.90 -10.22
CA LYS A 115 -10.68 -2.68 -10.14
C LYS A 115 -10.97 -1.90 -8.86
N TYR A 116 -9.90 -1.51 -8.18
CA TYR A 116 -9.93 -0.74 -6.93
C TYR A 116 -8.92 0.40 -6.98
N GLU A 117 -9.09 1.33 -6.06
CA GLU A 117 -8.17 2.43 -5.86
C GLU A 117 -7.95 2.64 -4.37
N ALA A 118 -6.69 2.66 -3.94
CA ALA A 118 -6.29 2.99 -2.59
C ALA A 118 -5.76 4.43 -2.53
N ALA A 119 -6.50 5.32 -1.89
CA ALA A 119 -5.95 6.59 -1.43
C ALA A 119 -5.14 6.33 -0.16
N ALA A 120 -3.91 6.85 -0.09
CA ALA A 120 -3.00 6.55 1.00
C ALA A 120 -2.04 7.71 1.28
N THR A 121 -1.38 7.64 2.43
CA THR A 121 -0.17 8.41 2.71
C THR A 121 1.04 7.50 2.54
N LEU A 122 1.98 7.90 1.69
CA LEU A 122 3.30 7.29 1.59
C LEU A 122 4.32 8.18 2.29
N SER A 123 5.07 7.60 3.23
CA SER A 123 6.12 8.31 3.97
C SER A 123 7.49 7.72 3.65
N ILE A 124 8.38 8.53 3.08
CA ILE A 124 9.77 8.19 2.76
C ILE A 124 10.66 9.28 3.37
N LYS A 125 11.77 8.93 4.01
CA LYS A 125 12.67 9.86 4.71
C LYS A 125 11.92 10.79 5.69
N GLY A 126 10.90 10.30 6.37
CA GLY A 126 10.07 11.09 7.27
C GLY A 126 9.10 12.07 6.59
N ILE A 127 9.09 12.15 5.26
CA ILE A 127 8.21 13.04 4.50
C ILE A 127 6.99 12.25 4.03
N GLY A 128 5.80 12.61 4.54
CA GLY A 128 4.52 12.02 4.15
C GLY A 128 3.88 12.78 2.99
N LYS A 129 3.45 12.08 1.96
CA LYS A 129 2.71 12.64 0.81
C LYS A 129 1.49 11.79 0.50
N PRO A 130 0.39 12.41 0.05
CA PRO A 130 -0.74 11.67 -0.47
C PRO A 130 -0.34 10.97 -1.76
N VAL A 131 -0.76 9.71 -1.90
CA VAL A 131 -0.59 8.91 -3.11
C VAL A 131 -1.86 8.15 -3.41
N THR A 132 -2.08 7.85 -4.69
CA THR A 132 -3.17 7.01 -5.15
C THR A 132 -2.57 5.79 -5.83
N LEU A 133 -3.00 4.60 -5.41
CA LEU A 133 -2.61 3.33 -6.00
C LEU A 133 -3.85 2.65 -6.61
N PRO A 134 -4.03 2.73 -7.93
CA PRO A 134 -4.98 1.87 -8.62
C PRO A 134 -4.45 0.44 -8.64
N PHE A 135 -5.34 -0.54 -8.43
CA PHE A 135 -4.97 -1.95 -8.45
C PHE A 135 -6.16 -2.82 -8.88
N THR A 136 -5.84 -4.00 -9.40
CA THR A 136 -6.80 -5.07 -9.58
C THR A 136 -6.70 -6.04 -8.41
N LEU A 137 -7.83 -6.60 -7.99
CA LEU A 137 -7.91 -7.58 -6.91
C LEU A 137 -8.74 -8.77 -7.35
N THR A 138 -8.15 -9.95 -7.29
CA THR A 138 -8.85 -11.23 -7.49
C THR A 138 -8.80 -12.03 -6.21
N ILE A 139 -9.94 -12.53 -5.75
CA ILE A 139 -10.04 -13.41 -4.58
C ILE A 139 -10.60 -14.75 -5.05
N SER A 140 -9.87 -15.83 -4.76
CA SER A 140 -10.26 -17.21 -5.03
C SER A 140 -10.12 -18.04 -3.75
N GLY A 141 -11.26 -18.41 -3.16
CA GLY A 141 -11.26 -19.07 -1.87
C GLY A 141 -10.56 -18.25 -0.78
N ASN A 142 -9.49 -18.78 -0.24
CA ASN A 142 -8.68 -18.11 0.80
C ASN A 142 -7.45 -17.36 0.25
N THR A 143 -7.30 -17.27 -1.06
CA THR A 143 -6.17 -16.57 -1.69
C THR A 143 -6.65 -15.28 -2.35
N ALA A 144 -5.94 -14.20 -2.08
CA ALA A 144 -6.09 -12.91 -2.76
C ALA A 144 -4.84 -12.63 -3.59
N HIS A 145 -5.03 -12.08 -4.78
CA HIS A 145 -3.95 -11.57 -5.64
C HIS A 145 -4.29 -10.14 -6.06
N ALA A 146 -3.37 -9.22 -5.79
CA ALA A 146 -3.50 -7.81 -6.12
C ALA A 146 -2.32 -7.32 -6.94
N VAL A 147 -2.60 -6.66 -8.07
CA VAL A 147 -1.59 -6.07 -8.94
C VAL A 147 -1.92 -4.61 -9.18
N GLY A 148 -0.94 -3.73 -9.02
CA GLY A 148 -1.13 -2.30 -9.22
C GLY A 148 0.16 -1.56 -9.50
N GLU A 149 0.03 -0.33 -9.97
CA GLU A 149 1.16 0.58 -10.19
C GLU A 149 0.79 2.02 -9.89
N THR A 150 1.76 2.80 -9.48
CA THR A 150 1.63 4.24 -9.30
C THR A 150 2.94 4.93 -9.65
N THR A 151 2.86 6.21 -9.94
CA THR A 151 4.03 7.03 -10.27
C THR A 151 4.28 8.04 -9.14
N LEU A 152 5.53 8.14 -8.72
CA LEU A 152 6.00 9.03 -7.67
C LEU A 152 7.02 10.01 -8.23
N GLN A 153 7.07 11.21 -7.65
CA GLN A 153 8.17 12.14 -7.84
C GLN A 153 9.17 11.97 -6.68
N ARG A 154 10.32 11.32 -6.94
CA ARG A 154 11.31 11.04 -5.89
C ARG A 154 11.81 12.26 -5.15
N LEU A 155 11.86 13.41 -5.83
CA LEU A 155 12.32 14.68 -5.26
C LEU A 155 11.34 15.26 -4.23
N ASP A 156 10.06 14.90 -4.29
CA ASP A 156 9.07 15.24 -3.27
C ASP A 156 9.40 14.66 -1.88
N TYR A 157 10.21 13.58 -1.88
CA TYR A 157 10.70 12.91 -0.69
C TYR A 157 12.19 13.18 -0.42
N LYS A 158 12.80 14.12 -1.15
CA LYS A 158 14.24 14.41 -1.08
C LYS A 158 15.12 13.18 -1.34
N VAL A 159 14.69 12.29 -2.21
CA VAL A 159 15.44 11.09 -2.61
C VAL A 159 16.30 11.40 -3.83
N GLY A 160 17.60 11.23 -3.70
CA GLY A 160 18.57 11.53 -4.75
C GLY A 160 18.66 13.05 -5.03
N GLU A 161 18.59 13.87 -3.99
CA GLU A 161 18.90 15.30 -4.09
C GLU A 161 20.40 15.52 -4.30
N GLY A 162 20.73 16.54 -5.07
CA GLY A 162 22.09 16.94 -5.39
C GLY A 162 22.31 17.03 -6.89
N LYS A 163 23.22 17.92 -7.31
CA LYS A 163 23.48 18.21 -8.73
C LYS A 163 23.91 16.97 -9.53
N ASP A 164 24.59 16.02 -8.89
CA ASP A 164 25.10 14.82 -9.54
C ASP A 164 24.01 13.76 -9.78
N PHE A 165 22.84 13.92 -9.13
CA PHE A 165 21.70 13.02 -9.22
C PHE A 165 20.43 13.69 -9.77
N ALA A 166 20.53 14.99 -10.10
CA ALA A 166 19.43 15.74 -10.69
C ALA A 166 19.11 15.23 -12.10
N PRO A 167 17.88 15.40 -12.60
CA PRO A 167 17.58 15.15 -14.01
C PRO A 167 18.51 15.96 -14.93
N PRO A 168 19.02 15.38 -16.05
CA PRO A 168 18.61 14.08 -16.60
C PRO A 168 19.39 12.87 -16.10
N ALA A 169 20.36 13.00 -15.17
CA ALA A 169 21.18 11.88 -14.69
C ALA A 169 20.30 10.78 -14.04
N ALA A 170 19.32 11.16 -13.22
CA ALA A 170 18.28 10.25 -12.75
C ALA A 170 16.92 10.94 -12.89
N ALA A 171 15.97 10.29 -13.53
CA ALA A 171 14.62 10.82 -13.71
C ALA A 171 13.99 11.15 -12.34
N ALA A 172 13.23 12.24 -12.27
CA ALA A 172 12.47 12.60 -11.09
C ALA A 172 11.30 11.61 -10.86
N GLU A 173 10.74 11.13 -11.95
CA GLU A 173 9.63 10.18 -11.96
C GLU A 173 10.13 8.76 -11.69
N VAL A 174 9.45 8.07 -10.79
CA VAL A 174 9.67 6.67 -10.45
C VAL A 174 8.33 5.96 -10.47
N LYS A 175 8.21 4.92 -11.31
CA LYS A 175 7.06 4.03 -11.30
C LYS A 175 7.26 3.00 -10.19
N VAL A 176 6.26 2.80 -9.35
CA VAL A 176 6.23 1.76 -8.32
C VAL A 176 5.19 0.73 -8.70
N THR A 177 5.56 -0.54 -8.64
CA THR A 177 4.70 -1.67 -8.97
C THR A 177 4.51 -2.57 -7.74
N VAL A 178 3.30 -3.07 -7.58
CA VAL A 178 2.95 -4.06 -6.56
C VAL A 178 2.35 -5.28 -7.22
N ASP A 179 2.80 -6.45 -6.79
CA ASP A 179 2.27 -7.77 -7.16
C ASP A 179 2.23 -8.58 -5.86
N ILE A 180 1.04 -8.73 -5.29
CA ILE A 180 0.86 -9.20 -3.91
C ILE A 180 -0.04 -10.42 -3.92
N THR A 181 0.47 -11.52 -3.41
CA THR A 181 -0.31 -12.71 -3.06
C THR A 181 -0.46 -12.78 -1.55
N ALA A 182 -1.69 -12.99 -1.08
CA ALA A 182 -1.99 -13.10 0.35
C ALA A 182 -3.00 -14.20 0.62
N THR A 183 -2.96 -14.75 1.84
CA THR A 183 -3.88 -15.79 2.29
C THR A 183 -4.72 -15.26 3.45
N ARG A 184 -6.01 -15.56 3.44
CA ARG A 184 -6.93 -15.21 4.52
C ARG A 184 -6.53 -15.95 5.80
N LYS A 185 -6.51 -15.20 6.91
CA LYS A 185 -6.32 -15.77 8.26
C LYS A 185 -7.55 -16.45 8.79
#